data_52d42f114aeb3952084f3854cc871dab
#
_entry.id   52d42f114aeb3952084f3854cc871dab
#
_cell.length_a   1.000
_cell.length_b   1.000
_cell.length_c   1.000
_cell.angle_alpha   90.00
_cell.angle_beta   90.00
_cell.angle_gamma   90.00
#
_symmetry.space_group_name_H-M   'P 1'
#
loop_
_entity.id
_entity.type
_entity.pdbx_description
1 polymer ?
#
loop_
_entity_poly.entity_id
_entity_poly.type
_entity_poly.pdbx_seq_one_letter_code
_entity_poly.pdbx_strand_id
1 'polypeptide(L)'
;WLANGTLDIPAVAVTIWCVLISYMAIKLNPKYYAIAMPLFVICLFTRYTAGLILPVLILYYVYEKGFKITPEDKPYIIKGILYSIGIFAIVLIILTVMSNFELPLIHETAIRVEGKRGMTVNQAYNPDMKYYFTNFPEFISASKTTFVNATPLLENSTVLSWISLGLLAVGTVLGAMKIRIKRNKESIGAAIAFLISVAIFTQVSSIVTIIITFIGLYLIGKDSQHKEYLAMLGWILSFYIFFTYFNIRVNRYIIPAIPPIIYFIMLSIELIHEKIKINKNIIPLILIIMFVIQGFTFTSTYEDIPNFKAPEEISDYIIQNNPDYENQSIGVYNLRPYNWYLQTDVEGIPTGNTTYIDQSNVTYYISNKELSNLTNYTQIKNIDNLYLYEKNK
;
A
#
# COMPACT_ATOMS: atom_id res chain seq x y z
N TRP A 1 8.37 -3.38 -7.24
CA TRP A 1 8.13 -2.47 -6.11
C TRP A 1 9.39 -2.26 -5.27
N LEU A 2 10.16 -3.30 -5.01
CA LEU A 2 11.46 -3.17 -4.33
C LEU A 2 12.43 -2.29 -5.13
N ALA A 3 12.48 -2.49 -6.44
CA ALA A 3 13.34 -1.72 -7.34
C ALA A 3 12.97 -0.23 -7.40
N ASN A 4 11.74 0.13 -7.07
CA ASN A 4 11.27 1.51 -7.12
C ASN A 4 11.39 2.26 -5.78
N GLY A 5 12.08 1.68 -4.79
CA GLY A 5 12.31 2.32 -3.48
C GLY A 5 11.04 2.63 -2.69
N THR A 6 9.93 1.94 -2.97
CA THR A 6 8.66 2.20 -2.26
C THR A 6 8.64 1.53 -0.90
N LEU A 7 8.00 2.17 0.08
CA LEU A 7 7.83 1.64 1.43
C LEU A 7 6.77 0.53 1.53
N ASP A 8 6.20 0.08 0.41
CA ASP A 8 5.11 -0.90 0.40
C ASP A 8 5.55 -2.28 0.94
N ILE A 9 6.68 -2.78 0.46
CA ILE A 9 7.20 -4.10 0.90
C ILE A 9 7.70 -4.08 2.33
N PRO A 10 8.53 -3.10 2.78
CA PRO A 10 8.85 -2.95 4.20
C PRO A 10 7.60 -2.87 5.09
N ALA A 11 6.57 -2.10 4.68
CA ALA A 11 5.33 -1.98 5.43
C ALA A 11 4.61 -3.32 5.58
N VAL A 12 4.54 -4.13 4.51
CA VAL A 12 3.94 -5.47 4.57
C VAL A 12 4.74 -6.38 5.49
N ALA A 13 6.07 -6.40 5.37
CA ALA A 13 6.93 -7.21 6.22
C ALA A 13 6.73 -6.88 7.71
N VAL A 14 6.76 -5.60 8.08
CA VAL A 14 6.54 -5.16 9.46
C VAL A 14 5.10 -5.45 9.91
N THR A 15 4.10 -5.33 9.03
CA THR A 15 2.70 -5.69 9.33
C THR A 15 2.56 -7.19 9.64
N ILE A 16 3.20 -8.06 8.86
CA ILE A 16 3.20 -9.53 9.12
C ILE A 16 3.80 -9.81 10.49
N TRP A 17 4.95 -9.21 10.82
CA TRP A 17 5.56 -9.36 12.14
C TRP A 17 4.65 -8.83 13.26
N CYS A 18 4.01 -7.70 13.06
CA CYS A 18 3.06 -7.13 14.02
C CYS A 18 1.91 -8.09 14.30
N VAL A 19 1.30 -8.66 13.25
CA VAL A 19 0.22 -9.64 13.39
C VAL A 19 0.70 -10.90 14.09
N LEU A 20 1.85 -11.44 13.69
CA LEU A 20 2.40 -12.66 14.28
C LEU A 20 2.71 -12.46 15.77
N ILE A 21 3.39 -11.39 16.15
CA ILE A 21 3.74 -11.12 17.54
C ILE A 21 2.48 -10.81 18.37
N SER A 22 1.48 -10.14 17.79
CA SER A 22 0.18 -9.94 18.44
C SER A 22 -0.54 -11.27 18.66
N TYR A 23 -0.52 -12.17 17.68
CA TYR A 23 -1.04 -13.53 17.82
C TYR A 23 -0.32 -14.28 18.97
N MET A 24 1.00 -14.22 19.01
CA MET A 24 1.78 -14.83 20.09
C MET A 24 1.47 -14.21 21.47
N ALA A 25 1.22 -12.89 21.54
CA ALA A 25 0.82 -12.21 22.76
C ALA A 25 -0.54 -12.73 23.28
N ILE A 26 -1.48 -12.92 22.38
CA ILE A 26 -2.85 -13.34 22.72
C ILE A 26 -2.90 -14.84 23.11
N LYS A 27 -2.20 -15.70 22.34
CA LYS A 27 -2.30 -17.17 22.46
C LYS A 27 -1.24 -17.80 23.34
N LEU A 28 -0.01 -17.30 23.33
CA LEU A 28 1.12 -17.98 23.93
C LEU A 28 1.61 -17.30 25.22
N ASN A 29 1.95 -16.01 25.16
CA ASN A 29 2.56 -15.33 26.29
C ASN A 29 2.28 -13.80 26.23
N PRO A 30 1.60 -13.24 27.24
CA PRO A 30 1.29 -11.82 27.30
C PRO A 30 2.52 -10.89 27.22
N LYS A 31 3.72 -11.36 27.53
CA LYS A 31 4.95 -10.57 27.41
C LYS A 31 5.15 -9.98 26.02
N TYR A 32 4.65 -10.66 24.99
CA TYR A 32 4.77 -10.20 23.61
C TYR A 32 3.97 -8.92 23.32
N TYR A 33 2.99 -8.50 24.17
CA TYR A 33 2.34 -7.19 24.01
C TYR A 33 3.33 -6.03 24.11
N ALA A 34 4.38 -6.18 24.94
CA ALA A 34 5.41 -5.17 25.06
C ALA A 34 6.22 -4.95 23.76
N ILE A 35 6.14 -5.89 22.82
CA ILE A 35 6.78 -5.81 21.50
C ILE A 35 5.74 -5.51 20.41
N ALA A 36 4.57 -6.15 20.45
CA ALA A 36 3.55 -6.02 19.44
C ALA A 36 3.06 -4.56 19.29
N MET A 37 2.84 -3.86 20.40
CA MET A 37 2.34 -2.48 20.37
C MET A 37 3.34 -1.48 19.78
N PRO A 38 4.62 -1.42 20.22
CA PRO A 38 5.60 -0.55 19.57
C PRO A 38 5.85 -0.93 18.10
N LEU A 39 5.78 -2.23 17.75
CA LEU A 39 5.87 -2.66 16.38
C LEU A 39 4.70 -2.14 15.53
N PHE A 40 3.49 -2.05 16.08
CA PHE A 40 2.37 -1.41 15.41
C PHE A 40 2.63 0.08 15.12
N VAL A 41 3.27 0.80 16.05
CA VAL A 41 3.68 2.20 15.81
C VAL A 41 4.69 2.29 14.68
N ILE A 42 5.66 1.37 14.62
CA ILE A 42 6.61 1.29 13.51
C ILE A 42 5.89 1.02 12.18
N CYS A 43 4.86 0.14 12.17
CA CYS A 43 4.02 -0.07 10.99
C CYS A 43 3.39 1.22 10.50
N LEU A 44 2.82 2.03 11.40
CA LEU A 44 2.20 3.32 11.06
C LEU A 44 3.20 4.30 10.43
N PHE A 45 4.42 4.37 10.97
CA PHE A 45 5.47 5.23 10.42
C PHE A 45 6.04 4.70 9.10
N THR A 46 6.09 3.39 8.91
CA THR A 46 6.50 2.82 7.63
C THR A 46 5.45 3.14 6.56
N ARG A 47 4.18 3.01 6.90
CA ARG A 47 3.07 3.39 6.05
C ARG A 47 1.80 3.58 6.87
N TYR A 48 1.20 4.77 6.85
CA TYR A 48 0.00 5.08 7.64
C TYR A 48 -1.18 4.12 7.37
N THR A 49 -1.28 3.58 6.13
CA THR A 49 -2.31 2.60 5.77
C THR A 49 -2.15 1.25 6.47
N ALA A 50 -0.99 0.94 7.03
CA ALA A 50 -0.81 -0.24 7.88
C ALA A 50 -1.68 -0.18 9.15
N GLY A 51 -2.15 1.02 9.54
CA GLY A 51 -3.13 1.20 10.61
C GLY A 51 -4.45 0.46 10.39
N LEU A 52 -4.79 0.11 9.15
CA LEU A 52 -5.97 -0.69 8.83
C LEU A 52 -5.93 -2.12 9.39
N ILE A 53 -4.78 -2.57 9.90
CA ILE A 53 -4.68 -3.83 10.64
C ILE A 53 -5.23 -3.74 12.08
N LEU A 54 -5.35 -2.53 12.65
CA LEU A 54 -5.79 -2.36 14.03
C LEU A 54 -7.16 -3.00 14.33
N PRO A 55 -8.21 -2.82 13.51
CA PRO A 55 -9.49 -3.48 13.72
C PRO A 55 -9.36 -5.02 13.76
N VAL A 56 -8.44 -5.59 12.97
CA VAL A 56 -8.17 -7.04 12.93
C VAL A 56 -7.55 -7.52 14.23
N LEU A 57 -6.55 -6.80 14.74
CA LEU A 57 -5.89 -7.12 16.02
C LEU A 57 -6.87 -7.02 17.18
N ILE A 58 -7.71 -5.99 17.21
CA ILE A 58 -8.77 -5.82 18.22
C ILE A 58 -9.79 -6.95 18.11
N LEU A 59 -10.27 -7.28 16.90
CA LEU A 59 -11.20 -8.37 16.67
C LEU A 59 -10.66 -9.69 17.21
N TYR A 60 -9.41 -10.01 16.88
CA TYR A 60 -8.75 -11.23 17.31
C TYR A 60 -8.57 -11.28 18.83
N TYR A 61 -8.15 -10.16 19.43
CA TYR A 61 -8.08 -10.05 20.89
C TYR A 61 -9.44 -10.32 21.55
N VAL A 62 -10.49 -9.65 21.06
CA VAL A 62 -11.84 -9.79 21.63
C VAL A 62 -12.39 -11.22 21.44
N TYR A 63 -12.07 -11.89 20.35
CA TYR A 63 -12.44 -13.29 20.17
C TYR A 63 -11.82 -14.23 21.23
N GLU A 64 -10.58 -13.98 21.62
CA GLU A 64 -9.84 -14.87 22.50
C GLU A 64 -9.97 -14.51 23.98
N LYS A 65 -9.99 -13.23 24.31
CA LYS A 65 -9.93 -12.71 25.67
C LYS A 65 -11.21 -11.97 26.09
N GLY A 66 -12.10 -11.65 25.14
CA GLY A 66 -13.28 -10.82 25.39
C GLY A 66 -12.96 -9.32 25.44
N PHE A 67 -13.93 -8.52 25.88
CA PHE A 67 -13.80 -7.05 25.94
C PHE A 67 -13.02 -6.54 27.16
N LYS A 68 -12.73 -7.40 28.13
CA LYS A 68 -12.01 -7.00 29.35
C LYS A 68 -10.53 -7.38 29.23
N ILE A 69 -9.66 -6.42 29.52
CA ILE A 69 -8.23 -6.69 29.65
C ILE A 69 -8.04 -7.59 30.88
N THR A 70 -7.44 -8.75 30.65
CA THR A 70 -7.17 -9.69 31.76
C THR A 70 -6.11 -9.13 32.71
N PRO A 71 -6.13 -9.50 34.01
CA PRO A 71 -5.09 -9.07 34.94
C PRO A 71 -3.68 -9.48 34.52
N GLU A 72 -3.54 -10.62 33.83
CA GLU A 72 -2.26 -11.12 33.30
C GLU A 72 -1.75 -10.30 32.12
N ASP A 73 -2.63 -9.85 31.24
CA ASP A 73 -2.26 -9.06 30.05
C ASP A 73 -1.94 -7.60 30.40
N LYS A 74 -2.64 -7.04 31.42
CA LYS A 74 -2.60 -5.62 31.78
C LYS A 74 -1.20 -5.03 31.94
N PRO A 75 -0.25 -5.64 32.72
CA PRO A 75 1.08 -5.06 32.94
C PRO A 75 1.88 -4.98 31.62
N TYR A 76 1.73 -5.96 30.74
CA TYR A 76 2.46 -6.01 29.47
C TYR A 76 1.85 -5.09 28.42
N ILE A 77 0.52 -4.91 28.43
CA ILE A 77 -0.17 -3.90 27.62
C ILE A 77 0.30 -2.49 28.02
N ILE A 78 0.33 -2.18 29.34
CA ILE A 78 0.83 -0.89 29.81
C ILE A 78 2.28 -0.67 29.38
N LYS A 79 3.13 -1.70 29.56
CA LYS A 79 4.53 -1.64 29.10
C LYS A 79 4.64 -1.40 27.58
N GLY A 80 3.82 -2.10 26.80
CA GLY A 80 3.74 -1.92 25.35
C GLY A 80 3.33 -0.50 24.96
N ILE A 81 2.33 0.08 25.63
CA ILE A 81 1.89 1.47 25.42
C ILE A 81 3.05 2.44 25.72
N LEU A 82 3.75 2.27 26.85
CA LEU A 82 4.87 3.12 27.22
C LEU A 82 6.00 3.05 26.18
N TYR A 83 6.34 1.86 25.71
CA TYR A 83 7.33 1.69 24.65
C TYR A 83 6.87 2.30 23.32
N SER A 84 5.58 2.18 22.99
CA SER A 84 4.98 2.81 21.82
C SER A 84 5.09 4.34 21.86
N ILE A 85 4.79 4.94 23.01
CA ILE A 85 4.95 6.39 23.23
C ILE A 85 6.42 6.79 23.07
N GLY A 86 7.35 6.01 23.63
CA GLY A 86 8.78 6.26 23.47
C GLY A 86 9.23 6.24 22.01
N ILE A 87 8.87 5.19 21.26
CA ILE A 87 9.20 5.10 19.82
C ILE A 87 8.55 6.23 19.03
N PHE A 88 7.27 6.53 19.30
CA PHE A 88 6.57 7.63 18.65
C PHE A 88 7.29 8.97 18.88
N ALA A 89 7.68 9.26 20.12
CA ALA A 89 8.42 10.47 20.46
C ALA A 89 9.79 10.54 19.76
N ILE A 90 10.54 9.43 19.75
CA ILE A 90 11.85 9.37 19.08
C ILE A 90 11.69 9.64 17.57
N VAL A 91 10.74 8.98 16.93
CA VAL A 91 10.51 9.16 15.48
C VAL A 91 10.07 10.59 15.18
N LEU A 92 9.17 11.18 16.00
CA LEU A 92 8.77 12.57 15.84
C LEU A 92 9.98 13.54 15.98
N ILE A 93 10.84 13.33 16.96
CA ILE A 93 12.05 14.14 17.14
C ILE A 93 12.95 14.05 15.91
N ILE A 94 13.21 12.83 15.42
CA ILE A 94 14.04 12.60 14.22
C ILE A 94 13.42 13.32 13.01
N LEU A 95 12.12 13.13 12.76
CA LEU A 95 11.43 13.76 11.64
C LEU A 95 11.41 15.28 11.74
N THR A 96 11.23 15.85 12.96
CA THR A 96 11.24 17.28 13.19
C THR A 96 12.62 17.87 12.93
N VAL A 97 13.69 17.19 13.38
CA VAL A 97 15.08 17.63 13.12
C VAL A 97 15.38 17.54 11.62
N MET A 98 15.01 16.46 10.95
CA MET A 98 15.24 16.28 9.51
C MET A 98 14.45 17.27 8.64
N SER A 99 13.33 17.81 9.12
CA SER A 99 12.49 18.79 8.41
C SER A 99 12.79 20.24 8.82
N ASN A 100 13.96 20.53 9.35
CA ASN A 100 14.32 21.88 9.83
C ASN A 100 13.30 22.47 10.82
N PHE A 101 12.80 21.64 11.74
CA PHE A 101 11.79 21.97 12.74
C PHE A 101 10.38 22.28 12.20
N GLU A 102 10.10 22.00 10.95
CA GLU A 102 8.72 21.89 10.49
C GLU A 102 8.12 20.55 10.97
N LEU A 103 6.88 20.57 11.48
CA LEU A 103 6.20 19.34 11.87
C LEU A 103 5.64 18.62 10.62
N PRO A 104 6.34 17.61 10.05
CA PRO A 104 6.01 17.06 8.74
C PRO A 104 4.61 16.45 8.70
N LEU A 105 4.16 15.86 9.83
CA LEU A 105 2.83 15.28 9.97
C LEU A 105 1.71 16.32 9.88
N ILE A 106 1.90 17.50 10.44
CA ILE A 106 0.92 18.58 10.40
C ILE A 106 0.91 19.19 9.01
N HIS A 107 2.06 19.49 8.46
CA HIS A 107 2.21 20.06 7.12
C HIS A 107 1.63 19.14 6.03
N GLU A 108 2.00 17.87 6.00
CA GLU A 108 1.48 16.89 5.03
C GLU A 108 -0.03 16.64 5.21
N THR A 109 -0.53 16.63 6.45
CA THR A 109 -1.94 16.45 6.73
C THR A 109 -2.74 17.69 6.32
N ALA A 110 -2.26 18.89 6.63
CA ALA A 110 -2.86 20.14 6.22
C ALA A 110 -2.95 20.27 4.69
N ILE A 111 -1.84 19.99 3.98
CA ILE A 111 -1.81 20.01 2.51
C ILE A 111 -2.81 19.01 1.91
N ARG A 112 -2.98 17.82 2.51
CA ARG A 112 -3.91 16.81 2.01
C ARG A 112 -5.36 17.13 2.32
N VAL A 113 -5.64 17.68 3.49
CA VAL A 113 -6.99 18.09 3.92
C VAL A 113 -7.44 19.34 3.18
N GLU A 114 -6.56 20.29 2.97
CA GLU A 114 -6.87 21.53 2.27
C GLU A 114 -7.03 21.37 0.75
N GLY A 115 -6.71 20.21 0.19
CA GLY A 115 -6.82 19.94 -1.25
C GLY A 115 -5.95 20.83 -2.12
N LYS A 116 -5.04 21.58 -1.54
CA LYS A 116 -4.22 22.62 -2.19
C LYS A 116 -3.05 22.08 -3.02
N ARG A 117 -2.73 20.81 -2.94
CA ARG A 117 -1.92 20.25 -4.02
C ARG A 117 -2.81 20.23 -5.26
N GLY A 118 -2.56 21.16 -6.14
CA GLY A 118 -3.09 21.20 -7.51
C GLY A 118 -2.62 19.98 -8.32
N MET A 119 -2.81 18.80 -7.75
CA MET A 119 -2.87 17.58 -8.50
C MET A 119 -4.07 17.74 -9.40
N THR A 120 -3.83 18.08 -10.63
CA THR A 120 -4.72 17.73 -11.70
C THR A 120 -4.93 16.23 -11.58
N VAL A 121 -5.95 15.87 -10.80
CA VAL A 121 -6.36 14.52 -10.43
C VAL A 121 -6.65 13.64 -11.65
N ASN A 122 -6.54 14.20 -12.85
CA ASN A 122 -7.07 13.67 -14.10
C ASN A 122 -6.21 12.61 -14.78
N GLN A 123 -5.04 12.24 -14.31
CA GLN A 123 -4.19 11.35 -15.11
C GLN A 123 -3.65 10.09 -14.44
N ALA A 124 -3.73 9.95 -13.11
CA ALA A 124 -3.15 8.78 -12.43
C ALA A 124 -4.16 7.90 -11.68
N TYR A 125 -5.46 8.23 -11.70
CA TYR A 125 -6.39 7.64 -10.75
C TYR A 125 -7.64 7.12 -11.46
N ASN A 126 -7.88 5.83 -11.32
CA ASN A 126 -9.08 5.21 -11.85
C ASN A 126 -10.28 5.58 -10.95
N PRO A 127 -11.31 6.26 -11.47
CA PRO A 127 -12.53 6.60 -10.72
C PRO A 127 -13.45 5.40 -10.48
N ASP A 128 -13.20 4.25 -11.14
CA ASP A 128 -14.05 3.08 -11.04
C ASP A 128 -13.99 2.45 -9.65
N MET A 129 -15.11 2.47 -8.94
CA MET A 129 -15.25 1.85 -7.62
C MET A 129 -15.07 0.33 -7.64
N LYS A 130 -15.24 -0.31 -8.80
CA LYS A 130 -15.04 -1.75 -8.97
C LYS A 130 -13.59 -2.12 -9.25
N TYR A 131 -12.69 -1.12 -9.36
CA TYR A 131 -11.29 -1.29 -9.74
C TYR A 131 -10.59 -2.48 -9.07
N TYR A 132 -10.70 -2.61 -7.74
CA TYR A 132 -10.06 -3.71 -7.01
C TYR A 132 -10.74 -5.05 -7.20
N PHE A 133 -12.01 -5.08 -7.58
CA PHE A 133 -12.74 -6.32 -7.86
C PHE A 133 -12.46 -6.79 -9.28
N THR A 134 -12.57 -5.91 -10.26
CA THR A 134 -12.38 -6.25 -11.68
C THR A 134 -10.95 -6.65 -11.98
N ASN A 135 -9.99 -6.05 -11.28
CA ASN A 135 -8.57 -6.28 -11.50
C ASN A 135 -7.94 -7.27 -10.50
N PHE A 136 -8.74 -7.88 -9.63
CA PHE A 136 -8.26 -8.76 -8.57
C PHE A 136 -7.40 -9.93 -9.08
N PRO A 137 -7.71 -10.62 -10.20
CA PRO A 137 -6.89 -11.71 -10.70
C PRO A 137 -5.44 -11.31 -10.95
N GLU A 138 -5.20 -10.10 -11.44
CA GLU A 138 -3.87 -9.60 -11.74
C GLU A 138 -3.07 -9.25 -10.48
N PHE A 139 -3.73 -8.80 -9.42
CA PHE A 139 -3.04 -8.46 -8.17
C PHE A 139 -2.40 -9.65 -7.48
N ILE A 140 -2.82 -10.88 -7.80
CA ILE A 140 -2.30 -12.12 -7.21
C ILE A 140 -1.07 -12.62 -7.94
N SER A 141 -0.86 -12.21 -9.19
CA SER A 141 0.29 -12.63 -9.99
C SER A 141 0.92 -11.44 -10.71
N ALA A 142 2.16 -11.58 -11.15
CA ALA A 142 2.83 -10.53 -11.89
C ALA A 142 2.12 -10.25 -13.22
N SER A 143 1.92 -8.97 -13.53
CA SER A 143 1.36 -8.51 -14.78
C SER A 143 2.42 -7.76 -15.58
N LYS A 144 2.23 -7.73 -16.89
CA LYS A 144 3.08 -6.95 -17.81
C LYS A 144 2.79 -5.45 -17.74
N THR A 145 1.78 -5.02 -17.01
CA THR A 145 1.38 -3.62 -17.05
C THR A 145 2.23 -2.75 -16.18
N THR A 146 2.76 -1.76 -16.82
CA THR A 146 3.46 -0.65 -16.22
C THR A 146 2.54 0.21 -15.34
N PHE A 147 3.12 0.82 -14.39
CA PHE A 147 2.67 1.64 -13.29
C PHE A 147 1.62 2.72 -13.54
N VAL A 148 1.44 3.18 -14.77
CA VAL A 148 0.87 4.50 -15.04
C VAL A 148 -0.45 4.45 -15.78
N ASN A 149 -0.72 3.41 -16.53
CA ASN A 149 -1.96 3.33 -17.30
C ASN A 149 -2.87 2.28 -16.68
N ALA A 150 -3.95 2.74 -16.10
CA ALA A 150 -5.09 1.92 -15.69
C ALA A 150 -5.80 1.32 -16.91
N THR A 151 -5.07 0.57 -17.73
CA THR A 151 -5.69 -0.28 -18.74
C THR A 151 -6.43 -1.42 -18.04
N PRO A 152 -7.52 -1.94 -18.60
CA PRO A 152 -8.25 -3.06 -18.02
C PRO A 152 -7.32 -4.26 -17.85
N LEU A 153 -7.05 -4.58 -16.60
CA LEU A 153 -6.03 -5.55 -16.21
C LEU A 153 -6.43 -7.01 -16.51
N LEU A 154 -7.71 -7.26 -16.76
CA LEU A 154 -8.20 -8.58 -17.18
C LEU A 154 -7.54 -9.11 -18.47
N GLU A 155 -7.11 -8.23 -19.36
CA GLU A 155 -6.42 -8.59 -20.61
C GLU A 155 -5.00 -9.15 -20.36
N ASN A 156 -4.42 -8.86 -19.20
CA ASN A 156 -3.07 -9.26 -18.82
C ASN A 156 -3.03 -10.34 -17.75
N SER A 157 -4.19 -10.87 -17.35
CA SER A 157 -4.25 -11.93 -16.34
C SER A 157 -3.67 -13.22 -16.90
N THR A 158 -2.83 -13.88 -16.11
CA THR A 158 -2.18 -15.14 -16.48
C THR A 158 -2.97 -16.34 -15.98
N VAL A 159 -2.64 -17.53 -16.49
CA VAL A 159 -3.20 -18.81 -15.99
C VAL A 159 -2.96 -18.93 -14.48
N LEU A 160 -1.78 -18.49 -13.99
CA LEU A 160 -1.47 -18.50 -12.57
C LEU A 160 -2.40 -17.60 -11.76
N SER A 161 -2.79 -16.43 -12.29
CA SER A 161 -3.77 -15.55 -11.66
C SER A 161 -5.11 -16.26 -11.44
N TRP A 162 -5.60 -16.94 -12.45
CA TRP A 162 -6.88 -17.65 -12.38
C TRP A 162 -6.83 -18.88 -11.47
N ILE A 163 -5.72 -19.63 -11.47
CA ILE A 163 -5.51 -20.74 -10.53
C ILE A 163 -5.50 -20.20 -9.09
N SER A 164 -4.75 -19.13 -8.82
CA SER A 164 -4.67 -18.52 -7.50
C SER A 164 -6.01 -17.97 -7.04
N LEU A 165 -6.78 -17.34 -7.94
CA LEU A 165 -8.14 -16.88 -7.66
C LEU A 165 -9.09 -18.05 -7.36
N GLY A 166 -9.00 -19.13 -8.13
CA GLY A 166 -9.77 -20.35 -7.89
C GLY A 166 -9.48 -20.95 -6.52
N LEU A 167 -8.19 -21.07 -6.15
CA LEU A 167 -7.79 -21.53 -4.83
C LEU A 167 -8.26 -20.59 -3.72
N LEU A 168 -8.15 -19.28 -3.91
CA LEU A 168 -8.68 -18.30 -2.96
C LEU A 168 -10.19 -18.47 -2.75
N ALA A 169 -10.95 -18.58 -3.83
CA ALA A 169 -12.39 -18.79 -3.76
C ALA A 169 -12.75 -20.11 -3.03
N VAL A 170 -12.07 -21.21 -3.38
CA VAL A 170 -12.24 -22.51 -2.71
C VAL A 170 -11.89 -22.39 -1.22
N GLY A 171 -10.76 -21.80 -0.86
CA GLY A 171 -10.35 -21.61 0.53
C GLY A 171 -11.35 -20.75 1.33
N THR A 172 -11.84 -19.69 0.70
CA THR A 172 -12.84 -18.83 1.33
C THR A 172 -14.17 -19.54 1.54
N VAL A 173 -14.68 -20.22 0.52
CA VAL A 173 -15.97 -20.92 0.60
C VAL A 173 -15.91 -22.11 1.56
N LEU A 174 -14.92 -22.98 1.41
CA LEU A 174 -14.78 -24.15 2.27
C LEU A 174 -14.48 -23.76 3.73
N GLY A 175 -13.68 -22.71 3.93
CA GLY A 175 -13.45 -22.14 5.26
C GLY A 175 -14.74 -21.60 5.87
N ALA A 176 -15.55 -20.85 5.10
CA ALA A 176 -16.85 -20.34 5.53
C ALA A 176 -17.81 -21.50 5.92
N MET A 177 -17.78 -22.61 5.17
CA MET A 177 -18.58 -23.80 5.49
C MET A 177 -18.17 -24.47 6.81
N LYS A 178 -16.91 -24.34 7.23
CA LYS A 178 -16.46 -24.81 8.56
C LYS A 178 -17.00 -23.95 9.71
N ILE A 179 -17.38 -22.69 9.42
CA ILE A 179 -18.03 -21.81 10.40
C ILE A 179 -19.48 -22.27 10.53
N ARG A 180 -19.76 -23.04 11.57
CA ARG A 180 -21.14 -23.45 11.88
C ARG A 180 -21.92 -22.23 12.40
N ILE A 181 -22.57 -21.51 11.50
CA ILE A 181 -23.47 -20.41 11.85
C ILE A 181 -24.70 -21.01 12.53
N LYS A 182 -24.76 -20.91 13.84
CA LYS A 182 -25.99 -21.26 14.58
C LYS A 182 -27.04 -20.21 14.26
N ARG A 183 -28.26 -20.67 13.95
CA ARG A 183 -29.41 -19.76 13.73
C ARG A 183 -29.86 -19.21 15.09
N ASN A 184 -29.22 -18.13 15.51
CA ASN A 184 -29.45 -17.45 16.78
C ASN A 184 -29.55 -15.93 16.55
N LYS A 185 -29.79 -15.18 17.64
CA LYS A 185 -29.87 -13.69 17.56
C LYS A 185 -28.59 -13.05 17.04
N GLU A 186 -27.45 -13.63 17.35
CA GLU A 186 -26.14 -13.14 16.91
C GLU A 186 -25.96 -13.26 15.40
N SER A 187 -26.37 -14.38 14.80
CA SER A 187 -26.27 -14.54 13.34
C SER A 187 -27.23 -13.62 12.59
N ILE A 188 -28.42 -13.34 13.16
CA ILE A 188 -29.34 -12.35 12.62
C ILE A 188 -28.71 -10.95 12.73
N GLY A 189 -28.14 -10.59 13.89
CA GLY A 189 -27.45 -9.34 14.11
C GLY A 189 -26.27 -9.16 13.15
N ALA A 190 -25.49 -10.21 12.90
CA ALA A 190 -24.42 -10.19 11.93
C ALA A 190 -24.92 -9.95 10.49
N ALA A 191 -25.98 -10.64 10.08
CA ALA A 191 -26.60 -10.45 8.77
C ALA A 191 -27.08 -8.99 8.60
N ILE A 192 -27.73 -8.45 9.63
CA ILE A 192 -28.15 -7.04 9.65
C ILE A 192 -26.94 -6.11 9.53
N ALA A 193 -25.86 -6.34 10.29
CA ALA A 193 -24.66 -5.53 10.22
C ALA A 193 -24.04 -5.54 8.82
N PHE A 194 -23.94 -6.71 8.16
CA PHE A 194 -23.44 -6.80 6.77
C PHE A 194 -24.38 -6.12 5.77
N LEU A 195 -25.70 -6.28 5.91
CA LEU A 195 -26.67 -5.58 5.06
C LEU A 195 -26.56 -4.07 5.21
N ILE A 196 -26.43 -3.58 6.46
CA ILE A 196 -26.18 -2.16 6.72
C ILE A 196 -24.87 -1.73 6.08
N SER A 197 -23.76 -2.48 6.26
CA SER A 197 -22.47 -2.15 5.65
C SER A 197 -22.57 -1.99 4.13
N VAL A 198 -23.32 -2.87 3.47
CA VAL A 198 -23.55 -2.80 2.01
C VAL A 198 -24.45 -1.61 1.65
N ALA A 199 -25.52 -1.38 2.41
CA ALA A 199 -26.48 -0.30 2.13
C ALA A 199 -25.88 1.09 2.30
N ILE A 200 -25.01 1.28 3.31
CA ILE A 200 -24.35 2.57 3.56
C ILE A 200 -23.01 2.72 2.81
N PHE A 201 -22.58 1.64 2.13
CA PHE A 201 -21.36 1.68 1.34
C PHE A 201 -21.42 2.84 0.36
N THR A 202 -20.39 3.65 0.32
CA THR A 202 -20.32 4.92 -0.45
C THR A 202 -21.08 6.13 0.11
N GLN A 203 -21.96 5.95 1.07
CA GLN A 203 -22.74 7.07 1.64
C GLN A 203 -22.13 7.64 2.92
N VAL A 204 -21.31 6.84 3.60
CA VAL A 204 -20.62 7.22 4.85
C VAL A 204 -19.11 6.96 4.72
N SER A 205 -18.31 7.43 5.67
CA SER A 205 -16.86 7.20 5.65
C SER A 205 -16.52 5.70 5.70
N SER A 206 -15.42 5.32 5.05
CA SER A 206 -14.92 3.93 5.05
C SER A 206 -14.71 3.38 6.46
N ILE A 207 -14.31 4.23 7.41
CA ILE A 207 -14.09 3.83 8.80
C ILE A 207 -15.39 3.33 9.44
N VAL A 208 -16.52 4.01 9.24
CA VAL A 208 -17.82 3.59 9.75
C VAL A 208 -18.24 2.25 9.15
N THR A 209 -18.06 2.09 7.83
CA THR A 209 -18.34 0.81 7.13
C THR A 209 -17.47 -0.33 7.68
N ILE A 210 -16.17 -0.07 7.92
CA ILE A 210 -15.26 -1.04 8.52
C ILE A 210 -15.76 -1.43 9.92
N ILE A 211 -16.08 -0.49 10.78
CA ILE A 211 -16.56 -0.76 12.15
C ILE A 211 -17.80 -1.66 12.12
N ILE A 212 -18.79 -1.33 11.27
CA ILE A 212 -20.03 -2.13 11.19
C ILE A 212 -19.74 -3.54 10.63
N THR A 213 -18.84 -3.65 9.63
CA THR A 213 -18.40 -4.94 9.11
C THR A 213 -17.74 -5.78 10.20
N PHE A 214 -16.89 -5.18 11.04
CA PHE A 214 -16.22 -5.86 12.14
C PHE A 214 -17.16 -6.26 13.27
N ILE A 215 -18.22 -5.49 13.52
CA ILE A 215 -19.31 -5.91 14.42
C ILE A 215 -19.97 -7.18 13.86
N GLY A 216 -20.27 -7.23 12.56
CA GLY A 216 -20.81 -8.41 11.90
C GLY A 216 -19.90 -9.64 12.04
N LEU A 217 -18.59 -9.47 11.76
CA LEU A 217 -17.58 -10.52 11.94
C LEU A 217 -17.54 -11.01 13.38
N TYR A 218 -17.52 -10.08 14.35
CA TYR A 218 -17.52 -10.42 15.78
C TYR A 218 -18.72 -11.28 16.16
N LEU A 219 -19.93 -10.89 15.74
CA LEU A 219 -21.15 -11.61 16.07
C LEU A 219 -21.19 -13.04 15.50
N ILE A 220 -20.62 -13.25 14.30
CA ILE A 220 -20.47 -14.61 13.74
C ILE A 220 -19.41 -15.42 14.48
N GLY A 221 -18.29 -14.78 14.83
CA GLY A 221 -17.08 -15.49 15.27
C GLY A 221 -16.96 -15.72 16.76
N LYS A 222 -17.74 -15.02 17.62
CA LYS A 222 -17.55 -15.10 19.08
C LYS A 222 -17.62 -16.53 19.62
N ASP A 223 -18.48 -17.36 19.04
CA ASP A 223 -18.68 -18.76 19.44
C ASP A 223 -18.02 -19.75 18.45
N SER A 224 -17.29 -19.25 17.45
CA SER A 224 -16.64 -20.08 16.45
C SER A 224 -15.30 -20.63 16.96
N GLN A 225 -14.95 -21.82 16.51
CA GLN A 225 -13.61 -22.39 16.67
C GLN A 225 -12.61 -21.87 15.61
N HIS A 226 -13.11 -21.19 14.57
CA HIS A 226 -12.32 -20.70 13.44
C HIS A 226 -12.16 -19.18 13.45
N LYS A 227 -11.71 -18.66 14.59
CA LYS A 227 -11.54 -17.22 14.84
C LYS A 227 -10.46 -16.59 13.95
N GLU A 228 -9.39 -17.33 13.70
CA GLU A 228 -8.28 -16.94 12.82
C GLU A 228 -8.76 -16.68 11.38
N TYR A 229 -9.61 -17.54 10.88
CA TYR A 229 -10.23 -17.38 9.57
C TYR A 229 -10.99 -16.05 9.45
N LEU A 230 -11.82 -15.73 10.43
CA LEU A 230 -12.59 -14.48 10.42
C LEU A 230 -11.70 -13.24 10.61
N ALA A 231 -10.62 -13.36 11.39
CA ALA A 231 -9.65 -12.29 11.51
C ALA A 231 -8.93 -12.03 10.17
N MET A 232 -8.51 -13.07 9.45
CA MET A 232 -7.89 -12.93 8.13
C MET A 232 -8.86 -12.38 7.09
N LEU A 233 -10.13 -12.80 7.13
CA LEU A 233 -11.18 -12.21 6.29
C LEU A 233 -11.37 -10.72 6.62
N GLY A 234 -11.42 -10.36 7.90
CA GLY A 234 -11.45 -8.98 8.36
C GLY A 234 -10.28 -8.16 7.83
N TRP A 235 -9.08 -8.75 7.77
CA TRP A 235 -7.91 -8.08 7.20
C TRP A 235 -8.13 -7.73 5.73
N ILE A 236 -8.57 -8.67 4.90
CA ILE A 236 -8.89 -8.38 3.50
C ILE A 236 -9.96 -7.28 3.42
N LEU A 237 -11.06 -7.42 4.16
CA LEU A 237 -12.18 -6.50 4.09
C LEU A 237 -11.81 -5.08 4.53
N SER A 238 -10.98 -4.91 5.57
CA SER A 238 -10.57 -3.57 6.03
C SER A 238 -9.83 -2.80 4.94
N PHE A 239 -8.90 -3.45 4.22
CA PHE A 239 -8.17 -2.84 3.12
C PHE A 239 -9.06 -2.59 1.90
N TYR A 240 -9.86 -3.58 1.50
CA TYR A 240 -10.78 -3.44 0.37
C TYR A 240 -11.78 -2.31 0.57
N ILE A 241 -12.44 -2.28 1.74
CA ILE A 241 -13.40 -1.21 2.06
C ILE A 241 -12.70 0.14 2.00
N PHE A 242 -11.57 0.30 2.69
CA PHE A 242 -10.87 1.58 2.74
C PHE A 242 -10.45 2.06 1.35
N PHE A 243 -9.77 1.24 0.57
CA PHE A 243 -9.25 1.65 -0.72
C PHE A 243 -10.31 1.78 -1.81
N THR A 244 -11.46 1.11 -1.67
CA THR A 244 -12.60 1.36 -2.57
C THR A 244 -13.16 2.77 -2.40
N TYR A 245 -13.15 3.32 -1.17
CA TYR A 245 -13.56 4.70 -0.90
C TYR A 245 -12.51 5.74 -1.33
N PHE A 246 -11.26 5.32 -1.36
CA PHE A 246 -10.18 6.23 -1.66
C PHE A 246 -10.21 6.62 -3.14
N ASN A 247 -10.21 7.93 -3.43
CA ASN A 247 -10.31 8.43 -4.81
C ASN A 247 -9.11 8.04 -5.68
N ILE A 248 -8.00 7.71 -5.05
CA ILE A 248 -6.75 7.30 -5.71
C ILE A 248 -6.68 5.78 -5.67
N ARG A 249 -6.96 5.12 -6.80
CA ARG A 249 -6.92 3.66 -6.93
C ARG A 249 -5.72 3.24 -7.75
N VAL A 250 -4.76 2.61 -7.09
CA VAL A 250 -3.53 2.11 -7.70
C VAL A 250 -3.24 0.69 -7.21
N ASN A 251 -2.62 -0.11 -8.06
CA ASN A 251 -2.35 -1.54 -7.81
C ASN A 251 -1.60 -1.79 -6.50
N ARG A 252 -0.63 -0.94 -6.16
CA ARG A 252 0.21 -1.10 -4.96
C ARG A 252 -0.57 -1.05 -3.64
N TYR A 253 -1.77 -0.49 -3.62
CA TYR A 253 -2.55 -0.40 -2.38
C TYR A 253 -3.14 -1.74 -1.93
N ILE A 254 -3.21 -2.74 -2.83
CA ILE A 254 -3.63 -4.09 -2.45
C ILE A 254 -2.52 -4.92 -1.79
N ILE A 255 -1.25 -4.50 -1.93
CA ILE A 255 -0.10 -5.26 -1.42
C ILE A 255 -0.25 -5.64 0.07
N PRO A 256 -0.72 -4.76 0.98
CA PRO A 256 -0.93 -5.11 2.38
C PRO A 256 -2.02 -6.17 2.61
N ALA A 257 -2.88 -6.45 1.64
CA ALA A 257 -3.89 -7.51 1.72
C ALA A 257 -3.39 -8.86 1.16
N ILE A 258 -2.19 -8.93 0.59
CA ILE A 258 -1.61 -10.17 0.06
C ILE A 258 -1.41 -11.24 1.14
N PRO A 259 -0.90 -10.94 2.36
CA PRO A 259 -0.70 -11.96 3.38
C PRO A 259 -1.97 -12.77 3.71
N PRO A 260 -3.13 -12.18 3.99
CA PRO A 260 -4.35 -12.94 4.22
C PRO A 260 -4.87 -13.63 2.96
N ILE A 261 -4.61 -13.12 1.76
CA ILE A 261 -4.93 -13.81 0.50
C ILE A 261 -4.13 -15.13 0.41
N ILE A 262 -2.82 -15.08 0.68
CA ILE A 262 -1.96 -16.28 0.72
C ILE A 262 -2.46 -17.24 1.79
N TYR A 263 -2.88 -16.77 2.95
CA TYR A 263 -3.48 -17.61 3.98
C TYR A 263 -4.68 -18.44 3.43
N PHE A 264 -5.61 -17.80 2.70
CA PHE A 264 -6.76 -18.51 2.13
C PHE A 264 -6.38 -19.47 1.01
N ILE A 265 -5.37 -19.15 0.20
CA ILE A 265 -4.82 -20.07 -0.81
C ILE A 265 -4.24 -21.32 -0.13
N MET A 266 -3.44 -21.13 0.92
CA MET A 266 -2.86 -22.25 1.68
C MET A 266 -3.92 -23.08 2.39
N LEU A 267 -4.93 -22.43 2.97
CA LEU A 267 -6.08 -23.10 3.55
C LEU A 267 -6.84 -23.97 2.51
N SER A 268 -7.01 -23.43 1.30
CA SER A 268 -7.61 -24.21 0.19
C SER A 268 -6.81 -25.47 -0.13
N ILE A 269 -5.49 -25.34 -0.21
CA ILE A 269 -4.60 -26.47 -0.49
C ILE A 269 -4.72 -27.55 0.59
N GLU A 270 -4.73 -27.13 1.85
CA GLU A 270 -4.92 -28.03 2.99
C GLU A 270 -6.26 -28.77 2.92
N LEU A 271 -7.36 -28.05 2.65
CA LEU A 271 -8.69 -28.63 2.53
C LEU A 271 -8.84 -29.56 1.33
N ILE A 272 -8.18 -29.25 0.21
CA ILE A 272 -8.13 -30.12 -0.97
C ILE A 272 -7.35 -31.41 -0.64
N HIS A 273 -6.20 -31.26 0.03
CA HIS A 273 -5.40 -32.41 0.48
C HIS A 273 -6.20 -33.34 1.40
N GLU A 274 -6.94 -32.84 2.37
CA GLU A 274 -7.81 -33.64 3.24
C GLU A 274 -8.83 -34.49 2.46
N LYS A 275 -9.35 -33.93 1.35
CA LYS A 275 -10.38 -34.62 0.53
C LYS A 275 -9.79 -35.58 -0.49
N ILE A 276 -8.74 -35.23 -1.20
CA ILE A 276 -8.23 -35.94 -2.37
C ILE A 276 -7.04 -36.85 -2.00
N LYS A 277 -6.48 -36.73 -0.79
CA LYS A 277 -5.32 -37.49 -0.29
C LYS A 277 -4.06 -37.39 -1.17
N ILE A 278 -3.93 -36.34 -1.96
CA ILE A 278 -2.69 -36.01 -2.68
C ILE A 278 -1.64 -35.53 -1.65
N ASN A 279 -0.36 -35.84 -1.91
CA ASN A 279 0.70 -35.31 -1.05
C ASN A 279 0.59 -33.80 -0.90
N LYS A 280 0.50 -33.31 0.34
CA LYS A 280 0.26 -31.89 0.69
C LYS A 280 1.27 -30.91 0.10
N ASN A 281 2.46 -31.38 -0.27
CA ASN A 281 3.55 -30.56 -0.79
C ASN A 281 3.48 -30.38 -2.33
N ILE A 282 2.69 -31.20 -3.05
CA ILE A 282 2.68 -31.17 -4.53
C ILE A 282 2.09 -29.86 -5.04
N ILE A 283 0.91 -29.46 -4.57
CA ILE A 283 0.25 -28.23 -5.04
C ILE A 283 1.08 -26.98 -4.71
N PRO A 284 1.57 -26.78 -3.46
CA PRO A 284 2.47 -25.69 -3.14
C PRO A 284 3.73 -25.66 -4.01
N LEU A 285 4.34 -26.81 -4.25
CA LEU A 285 5.54 -26.91 -5.10
C LEU A 285 5.25 -26.46 -6.53
N ILE A 286 4.15 -26.91 -7.12
CA ILE A 286 3.73 -26.49 -8.46
C ILE A 286 3.50 -24.98 -8.51
N LEU A 287 2.79 -24.41 -7.52
CA LEU A 287 2.56 -22.96 -7.44
C LEU A 287 3.87 -22.19 -7.32
N ILE A 288 4.79 -22.63 -6.46
CA ILE A 288 6.12 -21.98 -6.31
C ILE A 288 6.85 -21.99 -7.64
N ILE A 289 6.90 -23.14 -8.34
CA ILE A 289 7.55 -23.22 -9.64
C ILE A 289 6.91 -22.25 -10.65
N MET A 290 5.57 -22.22 -10.70
CA MET A 290 4.86 -21.30 -11.59
C MET A 290 5.14 -19.84 -11.27
N PHE A 291 5.15 -19.45 -9.98
CA PHE A 291 5.51 -18.08 -9.56
C PHE A 291 6.95 -17.73 -9.90
N VAL A 292 7.89 -18.66 -9.72
CA VAL A 292 9.30 -18.46 -10.08
C VAL A 292 9.45 -18.26 -11.58
N ILE A 293 8.82 -19.13 -12.40
CA ILE A 293 8.86 -18.99 -13.87
C ILE A 293 8.26 -17.66 -14.29
N GLN A 294 7.09 -17.28 -13.74
CA GLN A 294 6.44 -16.02 -14.08
C GLN A 294 7.28 -14.81 -13.64
N GLY A 295 7.87 -14.84 -12.44
CA GLY A 295 8.77 -13.80 -11.97
C GLY A 295 10.00 -13.65 -12.84
N PHE A 296 10.62 -14.76 -13.24
CA PHE A 296 11.76 -14.76 -14.17
C PHE A 296 11.37 -14.21 -15.55
N THR A 297 10.22 -14.65 -16.09
CA THR A 297 9.71 -14.13 -17.37
C THR A 297 9.46 -12.63 -17.27
N PHE A 298 8.84 -12.16 -16.18
CA PHE A 298 8.62 -10.74 -15.97
C PHE A 298 9.92 -9.95 -15.92
N THR A 299 10.91 -10.39 -15.16
CA THR A 299 12.20 -9.68 -15.05
C THR A 299 13.01 -9.73 -16.35
N SER A 300 12.92 -10.81 -17.13
CA SER A 300 13.62 -10.92 -18.42
C SER A 300 12.97 -10.10 -19.54
N THR A 301 11.70 -9.77 -19.41
CA THR A 301 10.95 -8.92 -20.36
C THR A 301 10.78 -7.48 -19.85
N TYR A 302 11.40 -7.17 -18.70
CA TYR A 302 11.34 -5.82 -18.14
C TYR A 302 12.18 -4.90 -19.03
N GLU A 303 11.50 -3.96 -19.65
CA GLU A 303 12.14 -2.83 -20.33
C GLU A 303 12.24 -1.67 -19.33
N ASP A 304 13.33 -0.94 -19.39
CA ASP A 304 13.49 0.29 -18.60
C ASP A 304 12.30 1.21 -18.82
N ILE A 305 11.70 1.66 -17.75
CA ILE A 305 10.54 2.56 -17.85
C ILE A 305 11.08 3.89 -18.39
N PRO A 306 10.68 4.33 -19.59
CA PRO A 306 11.21 5.55 -20.20
C PRO A 306 11.12 6.76 -19.29
N ASN A 307 10.09 6.82 -18.44
CA ASN A 307 9.85 7.89 -17.47
C ASN A 307 10.92 8.03 -16.37
N PHE A 308 11.81 7.04 -16.20
CA PHE A 308 12.90 7.11 -15.23
C PHE A 308 14.26 7.19 -15.91
N LYS A 309 14.40 6.58 -17.07
CA LYS A 309 15.64 6.59 -17.85
C LYS A 309 15.94 7.98 -18.42
N ALA A 310 14.97 8.62 -19.02
CA ALA A 310 15.14 9.97 -19.56
C ALA A 310 15.53 11.03 -18.50
N PRO A 311 14.91 11.05 -17.27
CA PRO A 311 15.41 11.89 -16.18
C PRO A 311 16.86 11.60 -15.76
N GLU A 312 17.27 10.31 -15.74
CA GLU A 312 18.64 9.91 -15.46
C GLU A 312 19.61 10.46 -16.53
N GLU A 313 19.33 10.19 -17.79
CA GLU A 313 20.17 10.62 -18.92
C GLU A 313 20.29 12.16 -19.02
N ILE A 314 19.21 12.91 -18.71
CA ILE A 314 19.28 14.38 -18.66
C ILE A 314 20.11 14.86 -17.47
N SER A 315 19.98 14.22 -16.33
CA SER A 315 20.76 14.53 -15.14
C SER A 315 22.24 14.27 -15.37
N ASP A 316 22.57 13.10 -15.95
CA ASP A 316 23.94 12.75 -16.35
C ASP A 316 24.52 13.75 -17.35
N TYR A 317 23.70 14.21 -18.30
CA TYR A 317 24.14 15.24 -19.25
C TYR A 317 24.52 16.55 -18.53
N ILE A 318 23.72 17.00 -17.56
CA ILE A 318 24.01 18.21 -16.76
C ILE A 318 25.32 18.01 -15.98
N ILE A 319 25.48 16.89 -15.27
CA ILE A 319 26.67 16.56 -14.46
C ILE A 319 27.94 16.54 -15.33
N GLN A 320 27.87 15.90 -16.51
CA GLN A 320 29.02 15.77 -17.41
C GLN A 320 29.43 17.09 -18.06
N ASN A 321 28.46 17.95 -18.38
CA ASN A 321 28.73 19.20 -19.11
C ASN A 321 28.93 20.41 -18.18
N ASN A 322 28.55 20.32 -16.93
CA ASN A 322 28.75 21.37 -15.93
C ASN A 322 29.25 20.78 -14.60
N PRO A 323 30.56 20.70 -14.36
CA PRO A 323 31.12 20.18 -13.12
C PRO A 323 30.71 20.97 -11.87
N ASP A 324 30.24 22.22 -12.02
CA ASP A 324 29.77 23.10 -10.93
C ASP A 324 28.24 23.10 -10.82
N TYR A 325 27.56 22.07 -11.31
CA TYR A 325 26.10 22.00 -11.35
C TYR A 325 25.47 22.06 -9.95
N GLU A 326 26.15 21.58 -8.91
CA GLU A 326 25.67 21.60 -7.52
C GLU A 326 25.45 23.03 -6.99
N ASN A 327 26.18 23.99 -7.50
CA ASN A 327 26.04 25.41 -7.18
C ASN A 327 25.08 26.16 -8.11
N GLN A 328 24.48 25.45 -9.09
CA GLN A 328 23.53 26.04 -10.02
C GLN A 328 22.09 25.86 -9.55
N SER A 329 21.23 26.82 -9.84
CA SER A 329 19.80 26.70 -9.61
C SER A 329 19.17 25.91 -10.78
N ILE A 330 18.56 24.77 -10.48
CA ILE A 330 17.94 23.88 -11.49
C ILE A 330 16.43 23.82 -11.24
N GLY A 331 15.65 24.28 -12.21
CA GLY A 331 14.21 24.20 -12.21
C GLY A 331 13.72 22.94 -12.90
N VAL A 332 12.70 22.29 -12.35
CA VAL A 332 12.17 21.03 -12.91
C VAL A 332 10.65 20.97 -12.80
N TYR A 333 10.01 20.33 -13.78
CA TYR A 333 8.57 20.12 -13.75
C TYR A 333 8.12 19.10 -12.70
N ASN A 334 9.01 18.22 -12.24
CA ASN A 334 8.76 17.18 -11.25
C ASN A 334 10.00 16.95 -10.38
N LEU A 335 9.94 17.34 -9.13
CA LEU A 335 11.09 17.32 -8.19
C LEU A 335 11.71 15.93 -7.97
N ARG A 336 10.87 14.88 -7.87
CA ARG A 336 11.28 13.59 -7.31
C ARG A 336 12.42 12.88 -8.04
N PRO A 337 12.40 12.69 -9.38
CA PRO A 337 13.50 12.01 -10.04
C PRO A 337 14.79 12.84 -10.01
N TYR A 338 14.69 14.15 -10.16
CA TYR A 338 15.87 15.00 -10.30
C TYR A 338 16.61 15.24 -8.99
N ASN A 339 15.92 15.37 -7.86
CA ASN A 339 16.57 15.38 -6.54
C ASN A 339 17.36 14.08 -6.30
N TRP A 340 16.88 12.96 -6.86
CA TRP A 340 17.57 11.68 -6.73
C TRP A 340 18.81 11.59 -7.64
N TYR A 341 18.69 11.93 -8.91
CA TYR A 341 19.78 11.77 -9.86
C TYR A 341 20.84 12.87 -9.77
N LEU A 342 20.44 14.12 -9.51
CA LEU A 342 21.35 15.24 -9.36
C LEU A 342 21.97 15.33 -7.96
N GLN A 343 21.39 14.65 -6.95
CA GLN A 343 21.84 14.71 -5.56
C GLN A 343 21.95 16.13 -5.00
N THR A 344 21.15 17.06 -5.54
CA THR A 344 21.09 18.47 -5.13
C THR A 344 19.65 18.93 -5.06
N ASP A 345 19.40 20.05 -4.37
CA ASP A 345 18.07 20.64 -4.31
C ASP A 345 17.70 21.28 -5.65
N VAL A 346 16.52 20.90 -6.16
CA VAL A 346 15.96 21.45 -7.39
C VAL A 346 14.66 22.19 -7.11
N GLU A 347 14.36 23.22 -7.88
CA GLU A 347 13.15 24.01 -7.74
C GLU A 347 12.01 23.43 -8.60
N GLY A 348 10.84 23.19 -7.99
CA GLY A 348 9.67 22.71 -8.70
C GLY A 348 8.93 23.83 -9.44
N ILE A 349 9.07 23.90 -10.75
CA ILE A 349 8.43 24.92 -11.59
C ILE A 349 7.46 24.24 -12.58
N PRO A 350 6.14 24.49 -12.50
CA PRO A 350 5.17 23.88 -13.42
C PRO A 350 5.36 24.32 -14.88
N THR A 351 5.38 23.38 -15.80
CA THR A 351 5.58 23.61 -17.26
C THR A 351 4.55 24.55 -17.90
N GLY A 352 3.36 24.69 -17.29
CA GLY A 352 2.29 25.54 -17.86
C GLY A 352 2.48 27.03 -17.69
N ASN A 353 3.50 27.49 -16.95
CA ASN A 353 3.73 28.90 -16.68
C ASN A 353 5.06 29.39 -17.30
N THR A 354 5.06 29.55 -18.62
CA THR A 354 6.23 29.97 -19.38
C THR A 354 6.74 31.36 -18.97
N THR A 355 5.84 32.28 -18.59
CA THR A 355 6.24 33.61 -18.10
C THR A 355 7.01 33.51 -16.79
N TYR A 356 6.59 32.65 -15.88
CA TYR A 356 7.31 32.45 -14.62
C TYR A 356 8.67 31.80 -14.87
N ILE A 357 8.75 30.83 -15.79
CA ILE A 357 10.02 30.18 -16.16
C ILE A 357 10.99 31.24 -16.74
N ASP A 358 10.53 32.06 -17.67
CA ASP A 358 11.33 33.10 -18.31
C ASP A 358 11.87 34.17 -17.33
N GLN A 359 11.10 34.46 -16.26
CA GLN A 359 11.47 35.38 -15.21
C GLN A 359 12.27 34.73 -14.07
N SER A 360 12.33 33.42 -14.03
CA SER A 360 13.05 32.69 -12.96
C SER A 360 14.57 32.87 -13.08
N ASN A 361 15.26 32.67 -11.95
CA ASN A 361 16.71 32.73 -11.90
C ASN A 361 17.39 31.36 -12.02
N VAL A 362 16.63 30.33 -12.47
CA VAL A 362 17.24 29.00 -12.63
C VAL A 362 18.17 28.99 -13.83
N THR A 363 19.31 28.35 -13.68
CA THR A 363 20.31 28.19 -14.75
C THR A 363 19.86 27.16 -15.77
N TYR A 364 19.32 26.06 -15.29
CA TYR A 364 18.75 24.98 -16.13
C TYR A 364 17.27 24.81 -15.80
N TYR A 365 16.47 24.54 -16.83
CA TYR A 365 15.08 24.17 -16.65
C TYR A 365 14.76 22.87 -17.43
N ILE A 366 14.17 21.89 -16.74
CA ILE A 366 13.75 20.61 -17.35
C ILE A 366 12.24 20.57 -17.45
N SER A 367 11.74 20.42 -18.68
CA SER A 367 10.33 20.38 -19.02
C SER A 367 9.93 19.01 -19.58
N ASN A 368 8.68 18.59 -19.35
CA ASN A 368 8.07 17.43 -20.01
C ASN A 368 7.29 17.79 -21.28
N LYS A 369 7.43 19.01 -21.75
CA LYS A 369 6.83 19.52 -23.00
C LYS A 369 7.79 20.49 -23.64
N GLU A 370 7.76 20.52 -24.97
CA GLU A 370 8.48 21.54 -25.73
C GLU A 370 7.87 22.93 -25.44
N LEU A 371 8.72 23.89 -25.13
CA LEU A 371 8.35 25.26 -24.80
C LEU A 371 8.93 26.19 -25.89
N SER A 372 8.08 26.55 -26.85
CA SER A 372 8.46 27.38 -28.00
C SER A 372 8.51 28.89 -27.69
N ASN A 373 8.01 29.32 -26.52
CA ASN A 373 7.82 30.74 -26.20
C ASN A 373 8.74 31.26 -25.09
N LEU A 374 9.86 30.56 -24.82
CA LEU A 374 10.85 31.05 -23.89
C LEU A 374 11.79 32.01 -24.61
N THR A 375 11.96 33.22 -24.06
CA THR A 375 12.85 34.26 -24.63
C THR A 375 14.21 34.24 -23.98
N ASN A 376 14.29 33.91 -22.70
CA ASN A 376 15.51 33.93 -21.90
C ASN A 376 16.19 32.56 -21.79
N TYR A 377 15.69 31.54 -22.45
CA TYR A 377 16.21 30.18 -22.41
C TYR A 377 16.38 29.61 -23.79
N THR A 378 17.45 28.84 -23.98
CA THR A 378 17.70 28.06 -25.19
C THR A 378 17.63 26.58 -24.88
N GLN A 379 16.92 25.81 -25.72
CA GLN A 379 16.88 24.36 -25.61
C GLN A 379 18.24 23.79 -26.01
N ILE A 380 18.91 23.08 -25.10
CA ILE A 380 20.23 22.50 -25.32
C ILE A 380 20.21 20.98 -25.49
N LYS A 381 19.17 20.32 -25.01
CA LYS A 381 19.02 18.85 -25.10
C LYS A 381 17.57 18.44 -25.16
N ASN A 382 17.32 17.34 -25.86
CA ASN A 382 16.04 16.62 -25.85
C ASN A 382 16.34 15.12 -25.70
N ILE A 383 15.65 14.46 -24.74
CA ILE A 383 15.70 13.00 -24.54
C ILE A 383 14.28 12.54 -24.36
N ASP A 384 13.76 11.74 -25.27
CA ASP A 384 12.36 11.34 -25.36
C ASP A 384 11.42 12.55 -25.32
N ASN A 385 10.58 12.63 -24.26
CA ASN A 385 9.63 13.74 -24.04
C ASN A 385 10.14 14.74 -22.99
N LEU A 386 11.46 14.76 -22.71
CA LEU A 386 12.06 15.70 -21.78
C LEU A 386 12.96 16.67 -22.53
N TYR A 387 12.80 17.93 -22.20
CA TYR A 387 13.48 19.06 -22.84
C TYR A 387 14.29 19.82 -21.80
N LEU A 388 15.58 19.94 -22.03
CA LEU A 388 16.49 20.71 -21.17
C LEU A 388 16.74 22.08 -21.80
N TYR A 389 16.50 23.10 -21.03
CA TYR A 389 16.72 24.51 -21.38
C TYR A 389 17.82 25.09 -20.50
N GLU A 390 18.70 25.89 -21.08
CA GLU A 390 19.73 26.66 -20.39
C GLU A 390 19.41 28.14 -20.53
N LYS A 391 19.60 28.91 -19.44
CA LYS A 391 19.38 30.34 -19.43
C LYS A 391 20.41 31.05 -20.31
N ASN A 392 19.95 31.94 -21.17
CA ASN A 392 20.81 32.74 -22.02
C ASN A 392 21.66 33.69 -21.13
N LYS A 393 22.95 33.79 -21.43
CA LYS A 393 23.89 34.65 -20.69
C LYS A 393 23.67 36.13 -21.00
#